data_64d1d01d7e4c82301dbe2f9fd84ae606
#
_entry.id   64d1d01d7e4c82301dbe2f9fd84ae606
#
_cell.length_a   1.000
_cell.length_b   1.000
_cell.length_c   1.000
_cell.angle_alpha   90.00
_cell.angle_beta   90.00
_cell.angle_gamma   90.00
#
_symmetry.space_group_name_H-M   'P 1'
#
loop_
_entity.id
_entity.type
_entity.pdbx_description
1 polymer ?
#
loop_
_entity_poly.entity_id
_entity_poly.type
_entity_poly.pdbx_seq_one_letter_code
_entity_poly.pdbx_strand_id
1 'polypeptide(L)'
;MAEQSSEQQLGDFIKGRLLFLEDYCKQKGLDHSATLDAVKKEALKLAGTPERAQFLQDRFFSGVVLSSSMIPFWVDRVFLQAMTTVLKGAGAPLSTHSSRVPTLTFEAGRFNAHRQAETVFKLLFSGKKPEEWLKGAFVAINKRCYGDEFASKFQVEEAGAGHVRITIDNSGMEKTHPMDCSTEIGYLFGALENLGARDPVVTHDQCGAVPGALHKRCVFDVTWK
;
A
#
# COMPACT_ATOMS: atom_id res chain seq x y z
N MET A 1 -13.44 -2.57 25.45
CA MET A 1 -13.64 -3.16 24.11
C MET A 1 -12.88 -2.29 23.14
N ALA A 2 -11.82 -2.79 22.52
CA ALA A 2 -11.10 -2.03 21.50
C ALA A 2 -12.09 -1.72 20.38
N GLU A 3 -12.20 -0.45 19.99
CA GLU A 3 -12.92 -0.05 18.78
C GLU A 3 -12.37 -0.91 17.63
N GLN A 4 -13.16 -1.89 17.19
CA GLN A 4 -12.86 -2.59 15.95
C GLN A 4 -13.05 -1.54 14.84
N SER A 5 -11.94 -1.04 14.32
CA SER A 5 -11.96 -0.29 13.06
C SER A 5 -12.74 -1.14 12.06
N SER A 6 -13.81 -0.60 11.48
CA SER A 6 -14.60 -1.28 10.45
C SER A 6 -13.75 -1.51 9.18
N GLU A 7 -12.65 -0.79 9.04
CA GLU A 7 -11.75 -0.87 7.92
C GLU A 7 -10.73 -2.00 8.13
N GLN A 8 -10.82 -3.00 7.29
CA GLN A 8 -9.95 -4.17 7.30
C GLN A 8 -9.28 -4.35 5.95
N GLN A 9 -8.12 -4.97 5.96
CA GLN A 9 -7.40 -5.39 4.77
C GLN A 9 -6.87 -6.80 4.90
N LEU A 10 -6.55 -7.40 3.74
CA LEU A 10 -6.01 -8.75 3.69
C LEU A 10 -4.60 -8.80 4.31
N GLY A 11 -4.32 -9.79 5.14
CA GLY A 11 -3.02 -10.01 5.78
C GLY A 11 -1.86 -10.21 4.78
N ASP A 12 -2.20 -10.51 3.52
CA ASP A 12 -1.22 -10.59 2.43
C ASP A 12 -0.41 -9.31 2.24
N PHE A 13 -1.01 -8.14 2.46
CA PHE A 13 -0.29 -6.86 2.39
C PHE A 13 0.81 -6.78 3.44
N ILE A 14 0.49 -7.14 4.69
CA ILE A 14 1.47 -7.12 5.78
C ILE A 14 2.59 -8.13 5.53
N LYS A 15 2.25 -9.32 5.03
CA LYS A 15 3.25 -10.30 4.61
C LYS A 15 4.16 -9.72 3.53
N GLY A 16 3.59 -8.98 2.58
CA GLY A 16 4.35 -8.27 1.56
C GLY A 16 5.32 -7.24 2.15
N ARG A 17 4.91 -6.51 3.21
CA ARG A 17 5.80 -5.56 3.91
C ARG A 17 6.96 -6.23 4.62
N LEU A 18 6.71 -7.37 5.26
CA LEU A 18 7.76 -8.14 5.93
C LEU A 18 8.79 -8.67 4.93
N LEU A 19 8.33 -9.21 3.81
CA LEU A 19 9.20 -9.69 2.73
C LEU A 19 9.97 -8.54 2.05
N PHE A 20 9.32 -7.40 1.87
CA PHE A 20 10.00 -6.19 1.38
C PHE A 20 11.11 -5.74 2.34
N LEU A 21 10.85 -5.74 3.63
CA LEU A 21 11.86 -5.39 4.64
C LEU A 21 13.07 -6.33 4.58
N GLU A 22 12.83 -7.63 4.44
CA GLU A 22 13.88 -8.64 4.29
C GLU A 22 14.73 -8.38 3.05
N ASP A 23 14.07 -8.20 1.89
CA ASP A 23 14.73 -7.92 0.61
C ASP A 23 15.52 -6.60 0.65
N TYR A 24 14.93 -5.55 1.21
CA TYR A 24 15.58 -4.26 1.39
C TYR A 24 16.83 -4.35 2.26
N CYS A 25 16.77 -5.05 3.40
CA CYS A 25 17.91 -5.28 4.26
C CYS A 25 19.03 -6.02 3.52
N LYS A 26 18.68 -7.07 2.77
CA LYS A 26 19.63 -7.82 1.95
C LYS A 26 20.33 -6.92 0.90
N GLN A 27 19.56 -6.10 0.18
CA GLN A 27 20.09 -5.19 -0.84
C GLN A 27 21.01 -4.12 -0.24
N LYS A 28 20.74 -3.68 0.99
CA LYS A 28 21.49 -2.62 1.68
C LYS A 28 22.59 -3.14 2.61
N GLY A 29 22.76 -4.45 2.73
CA GLY A 29 23.72 -5.05 3.65
C GLY A 29 23.40 -4.81 5.13
N LEU A 30 22.11 -4.64 5.47
CA LEU A 30 21.63 -4.44 6.85
C LEU A 30 21.34 -5.79 7.51
N ASP A 31 21.54 -5.87 8.82
CA ASP A 31 21.09 -7.00 9.63
C ASP A 31 19.55 -6.99 9.68
N HIS A 32 18.92 -7.98 9.04
CA HIS A 32 17.46 -8.08 8.98
C HIS A 32 16.84 -8.27 10.37
N SER A 33 17.42 -9.13 11.22
CA SER A 33 16.86 -9.40 12.55
C SER A 33 16.87 -8.17 13.42
N ALA A 34 18.01 -7.49 13.51
CA ALA A 34 18.15 -6.25 14.26
C ALA A 34 17.25 -5.13 13.72
N THR A 35 17.13 -5.03 12.38
CA THR A 35 16.27 -4.04 11.73
C THR A 35 14.79 -4.33 12.01
N LEU A 36 14.35 -5.58 11.91
CA LEU A 36 12.99 -5.99 12.21
C LEU A 36 12.62 -5.71 13.67
N ASP A 37 13.52 -6.00 14.61
CA ASP A 37 13.30 -5.70 16.02
C ASP A 37 13.19 -4.20 16.29
N ALA A 38 14.00 -3.38 15.62
CA ALA A 38 13.86 -1.92 15.67
C ALA A 38 12.52 -1.45 15.11
N VAL A 39 12.06 -2.01 13.98
CA VAL A 39 10.75 -1.70 13.38
C VAL A 39 9.62 -2.11 14.32
N LYS A 40 9.66 -3.29 14.92
CA LYS A 40 8.66 -3.73 15.90
C LYS A 40 8.58 -2.78 17.09
N LYS A 41 9.73 -2.41 17.66
CA LYS A 41 9.82 -1.47 18.78
C LYS A 41 9.22 -0.11 18.42
N GLU A 42 9.51 0.38 17.23
CA GLU A 42 8.96 1.65 16.75
C GLU A 42 7.44 1.57 16.48
N ALA A 43 6.97 0.46 15.90
CA ALA A 43 5.55 0.22 15.68
C ALA A 43 4.74 0.21 16.98
N LEU A 44 5.26 -0.40 18.05
CA LEU A 44 4.62 -0.37 19.36
C LEU A 44 4.48 1.06 19.92
N LYS A 45 5.47 1.94 19.69
CA LYS A 45 5.36 3.35 20.11
C LYS A 45 4.31 4.10 19.28
N LEU A 46 4.22 3.79 17.98
CA LEU A 46 3.30 4.44 17.03
C LEU A 46 1.86 3.92 17.13
N ALA A 47 1.61 2.85 17.88
CA ALA A 47 0.28 2.25 18.04
C ALA A 47 -0.76 3.21 18.63
N GLY A 48 -0.32 4.20 19.40
CA GLY A 48 -1.14 5.30 19.92
C GLY A 48 -1.93 4.97 21.18
N THR A 49 -2.33 3.71 21.39
CA THR A 49 -2.99 3.26 22.63
C THR A 49 -2.41 1.95 23.15
N PRO A 50 -2.51 1.67 24.47
CA PRO A 50 -2.05 0.41 25.05
C PRO A 50 -2.73 -0.82 24.40
N GLU A 51 -4.02 -0.74 24.08
CA GLU A 51 -4.79 -1.82 23.47
C GLU A 51 -4.29 -2.14 22.05
N ARG A 52 -3.97 -1.11 21.24
CA ARG A 52 -3.38 -1.30 19.92
C ARG A 52 -1.95 -1.86 20.02
N ALA A 53 -1.15 -1.39 20.97
CA ALA A 53 0.18 -1.95 21.21
C ALA A 53 0.11 -3.43 21.62
N GLN A 54 -0.81 -3.79 22.50
CA GLN A 54 -1.05 -5.18 22.91
C GLN A 54 -1.52 -6.03 21.71
N PHE A 55 -2.42 -5.50 20.87
CA PHE A 55 -2.86 -6.18 19.66
C PHE A 55 -1.68 -6.48 18.71
N LEU A 56 -0.79 -5.51 18.47
CA LEU A 56 0.41 -5.71 17.64
C LEU A 56 1.29 -6.80 18.25
N GLN A 57 1.51 -6.77 19.56
CA GLN A 57 2.37 -7.74 20.25
C GLN A 57 1.80 -9.16 20.12
N ASP A 58 0.51 -9.35 20.40
CA ASP A 58 -0.11 -10.68 20.54
C ASP A 58 -0.46 -11.30 19.19
N ARG A 59 -0.93 -10.47 18.24
CA ARG A 59 -1.49 -10.94 16.97
C ARG A 59 -0.56 -10.79 15.80
N PHE A 60 0.32 -9.80 15.85
CA PHE A 60 1.16 -9.46 14.71
C PHE A 60 2.63 -9.85 14.91
N PHE A 61 3.22 -9.58 16.07
CA PHE A 61 4.64 -9.84 16.29
C PHE A 61 4.96 -11.23 16.86
N SER A 62 4.03 -11.84 17.60
CA SER A 62 4.18 -13.18 18.17
C SER A 62 3.46 -14.27 17.38
N GLY A 63 2.53 -13.87 16.51
CA GLY A 63 1.70 -14.78 15.74
C GLY A 63 2.13 -14.94 14.27
N VAL A 64 1.51 -15.89 13.58
CA VAL A 64 1.62 -16.06 12.13
C VAL A 64 0.55 -15.22 11.46
N VAL A 65 0.96 -14.23 10.68
CA VAL A 65 0.02 -13.47 9.82
C VAL A 65 -0.33 -14.32 8.60
N LEU A 66 -1.56 -14.81 8.56
CA LEU A 66 -2.04 -15.55 7.41
C LEU A 66 -2.42 -14.58 6.28
N SER A 67 -2.01 -14.89 5.06
CA SER A 67 -2.35 -14.07 3.87
C SER A 67 -3.85 -13.89 3.66
N SER A 68 -4.67 -14.84 4.11
CA SER A 68 -6.14 -14.82 3.99
C SER A 68 -6.85 -14.15 5.17
N SER A 69 -6.14 -13.79 6.24
CA SER A 69 -6.75 -13.15 7.41
C SER A 69 -7.09 -11.69 7.09
N MET A 70 -8.25 -11.24 7.57
CA MET A 70 -8.57 -9.80 7.59
C MET A 70 -7.98 -9.18 8.85
N ILE A 71 -7.29 -8.08 8.70
CA ILE A 71 -6.63 -7.34 9.77
C ILE A 71 -7.00 -5.86 9.70
N PRO A 72 -7.02 -5.14 10.84
CA PRO A 72 -7.31 -3.72 10.84
C PRO A 72 -6.33 -2.93 9.97
N PHE A 73 -6.84 -2.01 9.16
CA PHE A 73 -6.05 -1.20 8.22
C PHE A 73 -4.95 -0.38 8.90
N TRP A 74 -5.20 0.11 10.13
CA TRP A 74 -4.22 0.88 10.90
C TRP A 74 -2.91 0.10 11.17
N VAL A 75 -2.94 -1.25 11.18
CA VAL A 75 -1.76 -2.09 11.41
C VAL A 75 -0.72 -1.91 10.31
N ASP A 76 -1.14 -1.93 9.04
CA ASP A 76 -0.23 -1.70 7.90
C ASP A 76 0.38 -0.30 7.95
N ARG A 77 -0.45 0.71 8.25
CA ARG A 77 0.00 2.09 8.36
C ARG A 77 1.05 2.27 9.44
N VAL A 78 0.80 1.74 10.64
CA VAL A 78 1.76 1.80 11.75
C VAL A 78 3.06 1.09 11.38
N PHE A 79 2.97 -0.07 10.72
CA PHE A 79 4.15 -0.82 10.31
C PHE A 79 4.95 -0.09 9.22
N LEU A 80 4.29 0.45 8.20
CA LEU A 80 4.94 1.26 7.16
C LEU A 80 5.63 2.50 7.75
N GLN A 81 4.97 3.18 8.68
CA GLN A 81 5.52 4.36 9.35
C GLN A 81 6.74 3.99 10.19
N ALA A 82 6.68 2.90 10.96
CA ALA A 82 7.79 2.40 11.75
C ALA A 82 8.97 2.01 10.86
N MET A 83 8.71 1.25 9.80
CA MET A 83 9.72 0.85 8.81
C MET A 83 10.40 2.08 8.18
N THR A 84 9.61 3.08 7.78
CA THR A 84 10.14 4.31 7.21
C THR A 84 10.99 5.08 8.20
N THR A 85 10.56 5.17 9.47
CA THR A 85 11.31 5.84 10.52
C THR A 85 12.67 5.16 10.78
N VAL A 86 12.69 3.84 10.82
CA VAL A 86 13.90 3.06 11.10
C VAL A 86 14.88 3.08 9.91
N LEU A 87 14.36 2.93 8.68
CA LEU A 87 15.22 2.74 7.50
C LEU A 87 15.74 4.03 6.89
N LYS A 88 15.08 5.16 7.06
CA LYS A 88 15.47 6.39 6.35
C LYS A 88 16.37 7.32 7.13
N GLY A 89 16.42 7.20 8.44
CA GLY A 89 17.02 8.27 9.22
C GLY A 89 16.23 9.60 9.11
N ALA A 90 16.68 10.65 9.76
CA ALA A 90 16.03 11.96 9.70
C ALA A 90 16.22 12.60 8.32
N GLY A 91 15.12 13.01 7.68
CA GLY A 91 15.15 13.98 6.56
C GLY A 91 14.70 13.52 5.18
N ALA A 92 14.45 12.23 4.94
CA ALA A 92 13.94 11.81 3.63
C ALA A 92 12.39 11.92 3.56
N PRO A 93 11.79 12.28 2.40
CA PRO A 93 10.35 12.36 2.28
C PRO A 93 9.69 11.01 2.55
N LEU A 94 8.63 11.02 3.38
CA LEU A 94 7.90 9.80 3.76
C LEU A 94 6.90 9.36 2.69
N SER A 95 6.51 10.28 1.81
CA SER A 95 5.52 10.03 0.77
C SER A 95 5.90 10.75 -0.53
N THR A 96 5.34 10.28 -1.63
CA THR A 96 5.49 10.91 -2.95
C THR A 96 4.12 11.13 -3.57
N HIS A 97 4.05 12.09 -4.49
CA HIS A 97 2.91 12.33 -5.36
C HIS A 97 3.17 11.90 -6.82
N SER A 98 4.31 11.26 -7.09
CA SER A 98 4.66 10.80 -8.42
C SER A 98 5.63 9.63 -8.38
N SER A 99 5.44 8.66 -9.28
CA SER A 99 6.38 7.55 -9.50
C SER A 99 7.77 8.01 -9.96
N ARG A 100 7.90 9.28 -10.39
CA ARG A 100 9.20 9.86 -10.76
C ARG A 100 10.09 10.22 -9.56
N VAL A 101 9.51 10.24 -8.37
CA VAL A 101 10.23 10.54 -7.11
C VAL A 101 9.96 9.40 -6.14
N PRO A 102 10.61 8.24 -6.32
CA PRO A 102 10.36 7.07 -5.49
C PRO A 102 10.78 7.31 -4.04
N THR A 103 9.95 6.83 -3.13
CA THR A 103 10.19 6.81 -1.68
C THR A 103 10.19 5.38 -1.18
N LEU A 104 10.54 5.14 0.08
CA LEU A 104 10.49 3.79 0.65
C LEU A 104 9.08 3.18 0.57
N THR A 105 8.04 3.99 0.82
CA THR A 105 6.65 3.53 0.73
C THR A 105 6.22 3.22 -0.69
N PHE A 106 6.70 3.98 -1.67
CA PHE A 106 6.56 3.67 -3.10
C PHE A 106 7.20 2.32 -3.43
N GLU A 107 8.46 2.11 -3.04
CA GLU A 107 9.17 0.85 -3.32
C GLU A 107 8.49 -0.35 -2.63
N ALA A 108 7.94 -0.16 -1.44
CA ALA A 108 7.16 -1.21 -0.77
C ALA A 108 5.87 -1.57 -1.51
N GLY A 109 5.20 -0.58 -2.10
CA GLY A 109 4.03 -0.78 -2.97
C GLY A 109 4.39 -1.53 -4.25
N ARG A 110 5.43 -1.07 -4.95
CA ARG A 110 5.96 -1.68 -6.17
C ARG A 110 6.38 -3.14 -5.95
N PHE A 111 7.14 -3.41 -4.90
CA PHE A 111 7.53 -4.77 -4.51
C PHE A 111 6.30 -5.67 -4.31
N ASN A 112 5.27 -5.15 -3.61
CA ASN A 112 4.07 -5.94 -3.36
C ASN A 112 3.30 -6.27 -4.66
N ALA A 113 3.23 -5.36 -5.62
CA ALA A 113 2.63 -5.61 -6.92
C ALA A 113 3.36 -6.73 -7.68
N HIS A 114 4.69 -6.71 -7.73
CA HIS A 114 5.49 -7.75 -8.37
C HIS A 114 5.26 -9.11 -7.69
N ARG A 115 5.35 -9.15 -6.36
CA ARG A 115 5.11 -10.38 -5.60
C ARG A 115 3.71 -10.95 -5.83
N GLN A 116 2.70 -10.12 -5.82
CA GLN A 116 1.30 -10.55 -6.01
C GLN A 116 1.04 -11.04 -7.45
N ALA A 117 1.67 -10.44 -8.45
CA ALA A 117 1.59 -10.88 -9.83
C ALA A 117 2.20 -12.29 -10.05
N GLU A 118 3.18 -12.66 -9.23
CA GLU A 118 3.80 -13.98 -9.28
C GLU A 118 3.09 -15.04 -8.40
N THR A 119 2.28 -14.61 -7.45
CA THR A 119 1.69 -15.48 -6.41
C THR A 119 0.17 -15.44 -6.41
N VAL A 120 -0.44 -14.75 -5.44
CA VAL A 120 -1.87 -14.85 -5.12
C VAL A 120 -2.79 -14.32 -6.23
N PHE A 121 -2.32 -13.40 -7.05
CA PHE A 121 -3.11 -12.79 -8.13
C PHE A 121 -2.55 -13.09 -9.52
N LYS A 122 -1.65 -14.05 -9.66
CA LYS A 122 -1.02 -14.41 -10.95
C LYS A 122 -2.01 -14.50 -12.10
N LEU A 123 -3.15 -15.15 -11.90
CA LEU A 123 -4.18 -15.31 -12.93
C LEU A 123 -4.84 -13.97 -13.32
N LEU A 124 -4.89 -13.00 -12.41
CA LEU A 124 -5.48 -11.68 -12.68
C LEU A 124 -4.54 -10.79 -13.48
N PHE A 125 -3.23 -11.09 -13.50
CA PHE A 125 -2.25 -10.38 -14.31
C PHE A 125 -2.01 -11.05 -15.67
N SER A 126 -2.11 -12.38 -15.73
CA SER A 126 -1.73 -13.16 -16.90
C SER A 126 -2.54 -12.79 -18.15
N GLY A 127 -1.84 -12.41 -19.23
CA GLY A 127 -2.42 -12.14 -20.54
C GLY A 127 -3.30 -10.88 -20.61
N LYS A 128 -3.28 -10.03 -19.59
CA LYS A 128 -4.04 -8.78 -19.57
C LYS A 128 -3.24 -7.63 -20.16
N LYS A 129 -3.96 -6.72 -20.83
CA LYS A 129 -3.44 -5.40 -21.18
C LYS A 129 -3.61 -4.44 -20.00
N PRO A 130 -2.78 -3.38 -19.89
CA PRO A 130 -2.89 -2.41 -18.80
C PRO A 130 -4.31 -1.86 -18.59
N GLU A 131 -5.00 -1.44 -19.65
CA GLU A 131 -6.36 -0.89 -19.58
C GLU A 131 -7.37 -1.92 -19.04
N GLU A 132 -7.31 -3.16 -19.54
CA GLU A 132 -8.21 -4.24 -19.12
C GLU A 132 -7.98 -4.60 -17.65
N TRP A 133 -6.71 -4.59 -17.24
CA TRP A 133 -6.34 -4.89 -15.87
C TRP A 133 -6.84 -3.81 -14.92
N LEU A 134 -6.59 -2.54 -15.21
CA LEU A 134 -7.02 -1.41 -14.39
C LEU A 134 -8.56 -1.36 -14.24
N LYS A 135 -9.29 -1.59 -15.31
CA LYS A 135 -10.76 -1.54 -15.29
C LYS A 135 -11.41 -2.77 -14.63
N GLY A 136 -10.78 -3.91 -14.67
CA GLY A 136 -11.37 -5.18 -14.20
C GLY A 136 -10.62 -5.80 -13.02
N ALA A 137 -9.40 -6.30 -13.26
CA ALA A 137 -8.65 -7.05 -12.26
C ALA A 137 -8.25 -6.20 -11.05
N PHE A 138 -7.88 -4.94 -11.25
CA PHE A 138 -7.56 -4.01 -10.17
C PHE A 138 -8.74 -3.81 -9.22
N VAL A 139 -9.95 -3.60 -9.76
CA VAL A 139 -11.18 -3.48 -8.95
C VAL A 139 -11.46 -4.78 -8.20
N ALA A 140 -11.31 -5.95 -8.86
CA ALA A 140 -11.50 -7.25 -8.23
C ALA A 140 -10.47 -7.53 -7.11
N ILE A 141 -9.22 -7.11 -7.30
CA ILE A 141 -8.17 -7.19 -6.27
C ILE A 141 -8.56 -6.33 -5.06
N ASN A 142 -8.96 -5.08 -5.29
CA ASN A 142 -9.37 -4.19 -4.20
C ASN A 142 -10.57 -4.73 -3.44
N LYS A 143 -11.58 -5.27 -4.14
CA LYS A 143 -12.72 -5.94 -3.53
C LYS A 143 -12.29 -7.10 -2.63
N ARG A 144 -11.39 -7.94 -3.09
CA ARG A 144 -10.87 -9.07 -2.31
C ARG A 144 -10.01 -8.62 -1.13
N CYS A 145 -9.24 -7.56 -1.30
CA CYS A 145 -8.29 -7.09 -0.30
C CYS A 145 -8.93 -6.26 0.80
N TYR A 146 -9.95 -5.47 0.48
CA TYR A 146 -10.54 -4.48 1.37
C TYR A 146 -12.06 -4.64 1.56
N GLY A 147 -12.70 -5.56 0.82
CA GLY A 147 -14.15 -5.78 0.84
C GLY A 147 -14.91 -4.87 -0.13
N ASP A 148 -16.22 -5.16 -0.26
CA ASP A 148 -17.11 -4.52 -1.23
C ASP A 148 -17.31 -3.02 -0.97
N GLU A 149 -17.43 -2.63 0.29
CA GLU A 149 -17.65 -1.25 0.69
C GLU A 149 -16.47 -0.36 0.23
N PHE A 150 -15.24 -0.81 0.48
CA PHE A 150 -14.06 -0.07 0.06
C PHE A 150 -13.92 -0.06 -1.48
N ALA A 151 -14.16 -1.20 -2.13
CA ALA A 151 -14.07 -1.30 -3.58
C ALA A 151 -15.07 -0.38 -4.31
N SER A 152 -16.24 -0.11 -3.70
CA SER A 152 -17.22 0.82 -4.26
C SER A 152 -16.77 2.28 -4.29
N LYS A 153 -15.71 2.62 -3.52
CA LYS A 153 -15.13 3.96 -3.48
C LYS A 153 -14.14 4.23 -4.61
N PHE A 154 -13.77 3.18 -5.38
CA PHE A 154 -12.89 3.30 -6.53
C PHE A 154 -13.69 3.56 -7.80
N GLN A 155 -13.30 4.58 -8.54
CA GLN A 155 -13.79 4.87 -9.89
C GLN A 155 -12.59 4.82 -10.83
N VAL A 156 -12.71 4.07 -11.91
CA VAL A 156 -11.67 3.89 -12.92
C VAL A 156 -12.23 4.37 -14.25
N GLU A 157 -11.67 5.45 -14.78
CA GLU A 157 -12.12 6.12 -15.99
C GLU A 157 -11.01 6.13 -17.05
N GLU A 158 -11.37 5.85 -18.28
CA GLU A 158 -10.49 6.00 -19.42
C GLU A 158 -10.36 7.49 -19.76
N ALA A 159 -9.13 8.00 -19.75
CA ALA A 159 -8.87 9.42 -20.04
C ALA A 159 -8.20 9.62 -21.41
N GLY A 160 -7.91 8.54 -22.12
CA GLY A 160 -7.30 8.52 -23.44
C GLY A 160 -6.52 7.24 -23.71
N ALA A 161 -5.95 7.11 -24.89
CA ALA A 161 -5.09 5.98 -25.22
C ALA A 161 -3.86 5.96 -24.29
N GLY A 162 -3.62 4.85 -23.59
CA GLY A 162 -2.52 4.74 -22.62
C GLY A 162 -2.68 5.65 -21.40
N HIS A 163 -3.91 6.07 -21.06
CA HIS A 163 -4.20 6.93 -19.93
C HIS A 163 -5.49 6.51 -19.23
N VAL A 164 -5.39 6.24 -17.95
CA VAL A 164 -6.51 5.92 -17.06
C VAL A 164 -6.44 6.83 -15.84
N ARG A 165 -7.60 7.32 -15.41
CA ARG A 165 -7.76 8.06 -14.16
C ARG A 165 -8.43 7.18 -13.12
N ILE A 166 -7.85 7.14 -11.92
CA ILE A 166 -8.40 6.42 -10.77
C ILE A 166 -8.74 7.44 -9.70
N THR A 167 -10.00 7.45 -9.28
CA THR A 167 -10.48 8.28 -8.17
C THR A 167 -10.86 7.39 -7.00
N ILE A 168 -10.36 7.72 -5.81
CA ILE A 168 -10.71 7.05 -4.55
C ILE A 168 -11.44 8.06 -3.66
N ASP A 169 -12.69 7.78 -3.32
CA ASP A 169 -13.46 8.58 -2.37
C ASP A 169 -13.16 8.13 -0.94
N ASN A 170 -12.42 8.94 -0.20
CA ASN A 170 -12.05 8.68 1.19
C ASN A 170 -13.12 9.19 2.19
N SER A 171 -14.30 9.57 1.74
CA SER A 171 -15.40 10.00 2.62
C SER A 171 -15.80 8.84 3.53
N GLY A 172 -15.89 9.12 4.84
CA GLY A 172 -16.22 8.11 5.86
C GLY A 172 -15.11 7.12 6.19
N MET A 173 -13.94 7.22 5.56
CA MET A 173 -12.77 6.41 5.93
C MET A 173 -12.09 6.97 7.20
N GLU A 174 -11.58 6.07 8.03
CA GLU A 174 -10.65 6.43 9.09
C GLU A 174 -9.46 7.18 8.46
N LYS A 175 -8.93 8.17 9.17
CA LYS A 175 -7.90 9.10 8.66
C LYS A 175 -6.92 8.42 7.69
N THR A 176 -7.05 8.73 6.40
CA THR A 176 -6.07 8.35 5.39
C THR A 176 -4.76 9.12 5.60
N HIS A 177 -3.65 8.55 5.19
CA HIS A 177 -2.33 9.16 5.34
C HIS A 177 -1.65 9.26 3.96
N PRO A 178 -0.87 10.32 3.67
CA PRO A 178 -0.13 10.44 2.39
C PRO A 178 0.76 9.23 2.04
N MET A 179 1.20 8.47 3.04
CA MET A 179 1.95 7.23 2.83
C MET A 179 1.10 6.15 2.13
N ASP A 180 -0.21 6.11 2.41
CA ASP A 180 -1.12 5.15 1.77
C ASP A 180 -1.17 5.43 0.26
N CYS A 181 -1.29 6.72 -0.10
CA CYS A 181 -1.27 7.16 -1.50
C CYS A 181 0.07 6.85 -2.19
N SER A 182 1.19 7.09 -1.49
CA SER A 182 2.52 6.77 -2.00
C SER A 182 2.71 5.27 -2.26
N THR A 183 2.15 4.44 -1.39
CA THR A 183 2.13 2.98 -1.55
C THR A 183 1.28 2.58 -2.76
N GLU A 184 0.13 3.22 -2.94
CA GLU A 184 -0.76 2.99 -4.08
C GLU A 184 -0.10 3.38 -5.41
N ILE A 185 0.61 4.52 -5.46
CA ILE A 185 1.41 4.91 -6.63
C ILE A 185 2.43 3.82 -6.97
N GLY A 186 3.14 3.30 -5.97
CA GLY A 186 4.11 2.22 -6.15
C GLY A 186 3.45 0.93 -6.64
N TYR A 187 2.30 0.57 -6.07
CA TYR A 187 1.56 -0.62 -6.46
C TYR A 187 1.06 -0.54 -7.92
N LEU A 188 0.45 0.56 -8.31
CA LEU A 188 0.00 0.79 -9.69
C LEU A 188 1.17 0.78 -10.67
N PHE A 189 2.27 1.43 -10.32
CA PHE A 189 3.48 1.44 -11.14
C PHE A 189 4.04 0.02 -11.36
N GLY A 190 4.24 -0.75 -10.27
CA GLY A 190 4.73 -2.13 -10.35
C GLY A 190 3.75 -3.07 -11.09
N ALA A 191 2.45 -2.83 -10.96
CA ALA A 191 1.45 -3.58 -11.71
C ALA A 191 1.58 -3.33 -13.23
N LEU A 192 1.77 -2.07 -13.64
CA LEU A 192 1.99 -1.72 -15.04
C LEU A 192 3.27 -2.33 -15.60
N GLU A 193 4.36 -2.38 -14.81
CA GLU A 193 5.59 -3.07 -15.20
C GLU A 193 5.33 -4.56 -15.48
N ASN A 194 4.58 -5.25 -14.60
CA ASN A 194 4.22 -6.67 -14.79
C ASN A 194 3.34 -6.90 -16.03
N LEU A 195 2.58 -5.91 -16.44
CA LEU A 195 1.71 -5.95 -17.63
C LEU A 195 2.46 -5.56 -18.92
N GLY A 196 3.77 -5.28 -18.81
CA GLY A 196 4.61 -4.91 -19.96
C GLY A 196 4.36 -3.51 -20.50
N ALA A 197 3.75 -2.63 -19.73
CA ALA A 197 3.56 -1.23 -20.09
C ALA A 197 4.92 -0.53 -20.27
N ARG A 198 5.04 0.27 -21.33
CA ARG A 198 6.27 1.03 -21.60
C ARG A 198 6.19 2.40 -20.93
N ASP A 199 7.29 2.81 -20.29
CA ASP A 199 7.43 4.10 -19.62
C ASP A 199 6.22 4.46 -18.71
N PRO A 200 5.81 3.59 -17.77
CA PRO A 200 4.67 3.88 -16.93
C PRO A 200 4.94 5.10 -16.03
N VAL A 201 3.95 5.96 -15.87
CA VAL A 201 3.99 7.08 -14.93
C VAL A 201 2.68 7.11 -14.17
N VAL A 202 2.78 7.22 -12.85
CA VAL A 202 1.63 7.42 -11.95
C VAL A 202 1.83 8.73 -11.22
N THR A 203 0.89 9.65 -11.35
CA THR A 203 0.86 10.92 -10.60
C THR A 203 -0.38 10.98 -9.72
N HIS A 204 -0.31 11.76 -8.66
CA HIS A 204 -1.35 11.92 -7.68
C HIS A 204 -1.60 13.40 -7.45
N ASP A 205 -2.41 14.00 -8.31
CA ASP A 205 -2.59 15.46 -8.36
C ASP A 205 -3.51 15.99 -7.26
N GLN A 206 -4.45 15.16 -6.77
CA GLN A 206 -5.33 15.52 -5.67
C GLN A 206 -5.18 14.49 -4.54
N CYS A 207 -4.77 14.94 -3.38
CA CYS A 207 -4.59 14.11 -2.19
C CYS A 207 -5.56 14.50 -1.08
N GLY A 208 -6.64 13.74 -0.93
CA GLY A 208 -7.59 13.89 0.18
C GLY A 208 -7.04 13.42 1.54
N ALA A 209 -5.86 12.80 1.55
CA ALA A 209 -5.20 12.31 2.76
C ALA A 209 -4.31 13.39 3.43
N VAL A 210 -4.07 14.52 2.78
CA VAL A 210 -3.29 15.62 3.35
C VAL A 210 -4.12 16.34 4.42
N PRO A 211 -3.57 16.64 5.61
CA PRO A 211 -4.26 17.43 6.61
C PRO A 211 -4.73 18.79 6.04
N GLY A 212 -6.00 19.11 6.23
CA GLY A 212 -6.59 20.35 5.70
C GLY A 212 -7.01 20.29 4.23
N ALA A 213 -6.96 19.13 3.58
CA ALA A 213 -7.46 18.98 2.21
C ALA A 213 -8.94 19.38 2.11
N LEU A 214 -9.26 20.21 1.11
CA LEU A 214 -10.62 20.65 0.81
C LEU A 214 -11.51 19.52 0.28
N HIS A 215 -10.88 18.48 -0.29
CA HIS A 215 -11.56 17.33 -0.89
C HIS A 215 -11.11 16.04 -0.19
N LYS A 216 -12.07 15.14 0.06
CA LYS A 216 -11.79 13.80 0.58
C LYS A 216 -11.57 12.79 -0.55
N ARG A 217 -11.02 13.22 -1.67
CA ARG A 217 -10.75 12.38 -2.84
C ARG A 217 -9.26 12.35 -3.14
N CYS A 218 -8.78 11.16 -3.49
CA CYS A 218 -7.47 10.96 -4.08
C CYS A 218 -7.65 10.67 -5.57
N VAL A 219 -6.93 11.39 -6.43
CA VAL A 219 -6.98 11.20 -7.88
C VAL A 219 -5.61 10.83 -8.38
N PHE A 220 -5.52 9.69 -9.05
CA PHE A 220 -4.30 9.18 -9.66
C PHE A 220 -4.46 9.20 -11.17
N ASP A 221 -3.53 9.85 -11.86
CA ASP A 221 -3.39 9.75 -13.30
C ASP A 221 -2.32 8.71 -13.64
N VAL A 222 -2.71 7.69 -14.38
CA VAL A 222 -1.91 6.51 -14.72
C VAL A 222 -1.70 6.50 -16.23
N THR A 223 -0.46 6.70 -16.67
CA THR A 223 -0.11 6.81 -18.10
C THR A 223 0.98 5.83 -18.47
N TRP A 224 0.96 5.36 -19.74
CA TRP A 224 1.99 4.51 -20.34
C TRP A 224 1.99 4.68 -21.88
N LYS A 225 3.03 4.13 -22.54
CA LYS A 225 3.16 4.08 -24.00
C LYS A 225 2.88 2.70 -24.56
#